data_86359e3a0c3a5609c73197c1ee70cf65
#
_entry.id   86359e3a0c3a5609c73197c1ee70cf65
#
_cell.length_a   1.000
_cell.length_b   1.000
_cell.length_c   1.000
_cell.angle_alpha   90.00
_cell.angle_beta   90.00
_cell.angle_gamma   90.00
#
_symmetry.space_group_name_H-M   'P 1'
#
loop_
_entity.id
_entity.type
_entity.pdbx_description
1 polymer ?
#
loop_
_entity_poly.entity_id
_entity_poly.type
_entity_poly.pdbx_seq_one_letter_code
_entity_poly.pdbx_strand_id
1 'polypeptide(L)'
;MELKIYSKEGNLKLTASPDSNSAATCGIQEESVLALSFTAFECVTLEVNDYADFLGRRYWILERYQPKMNCDSEWSYSVQLSGVEGLTTQVLMVNPDDDDNPILTLTAPAREHAALIIANMNRKMGTTEWKVGEVVVSEYIDIEYTGKYASDALSELSSAAGTEWWFDGMTLNISRCEFGEPVPLSYGDGLIGGIERSMADGVKFFTRLFPVGSSRNIDPDRYGHARLQLPDGAKYVEQDTHLGIIEYFEQEAFDAIYPRRIGTVGSVRSEERTSDDGSPFTVWYFTDPDIPFDPNQYEIGGLVKRVTFQTGELRGREFEVNYDSEKKEFEIITQWPYDNDMQLPSEPLVPAPGNEYVLWNISMPDSYYPAAEQEFKTAVDTFMADSRKDISVFQASTDFTVVYKSCLLYTSPSPRDYAAS
;
A
#
# COMPACT_ATOMS: atom_id res chain seq x y z
N MET A 1 -7.03 -39.19 -4.77
CA MET A 1 -7.41 -38.29 -3.64
C MET A 1 -8.84 -37.86 -3.87
N GLU A 2 -9.71 -37.90 -2.87
CA GLU A 2 -11.08 -37.43 -2.99
C GLU A 2 -11.17 -36.02 -2.32
N LEU A 3 -11.81 -35.10 -2.98
CA LEU A 3 -12.09 -33.75 -2.47
C LEU A 3 -13.61 -33.58 -2.34
N LYS A 4 -14.05 -33.03 -1.23
CA LYS A 4 -15.47 -32.78 -0.95
C LYS A 4 -15.79 -31.30 -1.15
N ILE A 5 -16.85 -31.02 -1.90
CA ILE A 5 -17.38 -29.67 -2.13
C ILE A 5 -18.69 -29.55 -1.35
N TYR A 6 -18.78 -28.51 -0.54
CA TYR A 6 -19.90 -28.24 0.35
C TYR A 6 -20.66 -26.99 -0.09
N SER A 7 -21.95 -26.94 0.20
CA SER A 7 -22.72 -25.69 0.10
C SER A 7 -22.26 -24.69 1.17
N LYS A 8 -22.60 -23.42 1.00
CA LYS A 8 -22.35 -22.36 2.00
C LYS A 8 -22.91 -22.68 3.39
N GLU A 9 -23.95 -23.54 3.47
CA GLU A 9 -24.54 -24.01 4.74
C GLU A 9 -23.81 -25.24 5.31
N GLY A 10 -22.76 -25.75 4.65
CA GLY A 10 -21.99 -26.90 5.10
C GLY A 10 -22.53 -28.27 4.67
N ASN A 11 -23.55 -28.33 3.79
CA ASN A 11 -24.07 -29.59 3.27
C ASN A 11 -23.17 -30.09 2.12
N LEU A 12 -22.84 -31.38 2.14
CA LEU A 12 -22.08 -32.00 1.06
C LEU A 12 -22.89 -31.94 -0.26
N LYS A 13 -22.32 -31.32 -1.29
CA LYS A 13 -22.90 -31.23 -2.64
C LYS A 13 -22.30 -32.25 -3.60
N LEU A 14 -20.98 -32.43 -3.57
CA LEU A 14 -20.26 -33.22 -4.54
C LEU A 14 -18.98 -33.80 -3.93
N THR A 15 -18.63 -35.02 -4.29
CA THR A 15 -17.30 -35.58 -4.05
C THR A 15 -16.56 -35.67 -5.38
N ALA A 16 -15.49 -34.89 -5.52
CA ALA A 16 -14.66 -34.82 -6.70
C ALA A 16 -13.47 -35.81 -6.59
N SER A 17 -13.10 -36.42 -7.69
CA SER A 17 -11.84 -37.15 -7.85
C SER A 17 -10.97 -36.41 -8.85
N PRO A 18 -10.16 -35.43 -8.39
CA PRO A 18 -9.36 -34.57 -9.26
C PRO A 18 -8.43 -35.39 -10.17
N ASP A 19 -8.34 -35.00 -11.44
CA ASP A 19 -7.44 -35.58 -12.42
C ASP A 19 -6.07 -34.84 -12.42
N SER A 20 -5.17 -35.26 -13.33
CA SER A 20 -3.82 -34.70 -13.45
C SER A 20 -3.75 -33.24 -13.92
N ASN A 21 -4.86 -32.66 -14.35
CA ASN A 21 -4.93 -31.24 -14.75
C ASN A 21 -5.34 -30.34 -13.57
N SER A 22 -5.62 -30.94 -12.42
CA SER A 22 -5.93 -30.19 -11.20
C SER A 22 -4.65 -29.70 -10.54
N ALA A 23 -4.69 -28.46 -10.05
CA ALA A 23 -3.55 -27.82 -9.39
C ALA A 23 -4.02 -26.92 -8.25
N ALA A 24 -3.17 -26.74 -7.26
CA ALA A 24 -3.33 -25.70 -6.24
C ALA A 24 -2.14 -24.76 -6.32
N THR A 25 -2.42 -23.46 -6.31
CA THR A 25 -1.42 -22.40 -6.24
C THR A 25 -1.67 -21.56 -5.01
N CYS A 26 -0.62 -21.12 -4.36
CA CYS A 26 -0.67 -20.20 -3.23
C CYS A 26 0.43 -19.16 -3.39
N GLY A 27 0.14 -17.93 -3.03
CA GLY A 27 1.09 -16.82 -2.99
C GLY A 27 0.84 -15.94 -1.76
N ILE A 28 1.84 -15.15 -1.38
CA ILE A 28 1.66 -14.10 -0.37
C ILE A 28 1.17 -12.86 -1.08
N GLN A 29 0.10 -12.24 -0.56
CA GLN A 29 -0.57 -11.07 -1.18
C GLN A 29 -1.10 -11.36 -2.60
N GLU A 30 -1.20 -12.61 -2.97
CA GLU A 30 -1.72 -13.10 -4.23
C GLU A 30 -2.90 -14.03 -3.98
N GLU A 31 -3.74 -14.19 -4.99
CA GLU A 31 -4.88 -15.09 -4.91
C GLU A 31 -4.41 -16.56 -4.85
N SER A 32 -4.77 -17.25 -3.78
CA SER A 32 -4.62 -18.69 -3.70
C SER A 32 -5.74 -19.37 -4.50
N VAL A 33 -5.41 -20.25 -5.44
CA VAL A 33 -6.37 -20.89 -6.35
C VAL A 33 -6.28 -22.40 -6.26
N LEU A 34 -7.43 -23.05 -6.16
CA LEU A 34 -7.61 -24.49 -6.32
C LEU A 34 -8.34 -24.75 -7.64
N ALA A 35 -7.58 -25.05 -8.69
CA ALA A 35 -8.11 -25.42 -10.00
C ALA A 35 -8.40 -26.92 -10.01
N LEU A 36 -9.64 -27.29 -10.22
CA LEU A 36 -10.11 -28.68 -10.23
C LEU A 36 -10.61 -29.09 -11.62
N SER A 37 -10.09 -30.19 -12.12
CA SER A 37 -10.57 -30.89 -13.30
C SER A 37 -10.97 -32.32 -12.90
N PHE A 38 -12.20 -32.72 -13.18
CA PHE A 38 -12.72 -34.04 -12.89
C PHE A 38 -14.00 -34.32 -13.68
N THR A 39 -14.44 -35.61 -13.68
CA THR A 39 -15.74 -36.01 -14.17
C THR A 39 -16.63 -36.52 -13.04
N ALA A 40 -17.95 -36.35 -13.20
CA ALA A 40 -18.94 -36.86 -12.28
C ALA A 40 -20.15 -37.43 -13.04
N PHE A 41 -20.89 -38.32 -12.42
CA PHE A 41 -22.09 -38.92 -13.00
C PHE A 41 -23.38 -38.13 -12.68
N GLU A 42 -23.28 -37.10 -11.90
CA GLU A 42 -24.39 -36.22 -11.53
C GLU A 42 -24.08 -34.79 -11.94
N CYS A 43 -25.10 -34.07 -12.44
CA CYS A 43 -25.01 -32.66 -12.75
C CYS A 43 -25.29 -31.83 -11.50
N VAL A 44 -24.24 -31.34 -10.89
CA VAL A 44 -24.33 -30.47 -9.72
C VAL A 44 -23.84 -29.07 -10.08
N THR A 45 -24.74 -28.09 -9.99
CA THR A 45 -24.39 -26.68 -10.12
C THR A 45 -23.69 -26.22 -8.85
N LEU A 46 -22.54 -25.59 -9.00
CA LEU A 46 -21.83 -24.97 -7.88
C LEU A 46 -22.23 -23.49 -7.81
N GLU A 47 -22.67 -23.08 -6.64
CA GLU A 47 -23.17 -21.74 -6.40
C GLU A 47 -22.09 -20.87 -5.69
N VAL A 48 -22.29 -19.56 -5.73
CA VAL A 48 -21.40 -18.62 -5.03
C VAL A 48 -21.35 -18.93 -3.52
N ASN A 49 -20.16 -18.95 -2.96
CA ASN A 49 -19.83 -19.34 -1.58
C ASN A 49 -19.94 -20.85 -1.26
N ASP A 50 -20.19 -21.72 -2.24
CA ASP A 50 -19.87 -23.14 -2.06
C ASP A 50 -18.35 -23.25 -1.85
N TYR A 51 -17.91 -24.25 -1.09
CA TYR A 51 -16.51 -24.35 -0.72
C TYR A 51 -15.96 -25.77 -0.69
N ALA A 52 -14.64 -25.86 -0.74
CA ALA A 52 -13.89 -27.07 -0.48
C ALA A 52 -12.74 -26.79 0.49
N ASP A 53 -12.47 -27.74 1.39
CA ASP A 53 -11.31 -27.68 2.27
C ASP A 53 -10.19 -28.54 1.68
N PHE A 54 -9.03 -27.93 1.45
CA PHE A 54 -7.86 -28.58 0.90
C PHE A 54 -6.60 -28.20 1.68
N LEU A 55 -5.84 -29.17 2.17
CA LEU A 55 -4.63 -28.99 2.96
C LEU A 55 -4.79 -27.96 4.10
N GLY A 56 -5.93 -28.02 4.79
CA GLY A 56 -6.24 -27.14 5.92
C GLY A 56 -6.70 -25.74 5.56
N ARG A 57 -6.71 -25.38 4.29
CA ARG A 57 -7.27 -24.11 3.79
C ARG A 57 -8.64 -24.32 3.18
N ARG A 58 -9.48 -23.31 3.27
CA ARG A 58 -10.78 -23.26 2.61
C ARG A 58 -10.69 -22.45 1.32
N TYR A 59 -11.32 -22.99 0.26
CA TYR A 59 -11.42 -22.37 -1.05
C TYR A 59 -12.88 -22.24 -1.43
N TRP A 60 -13.29 -21.10 -1.95
CA TRP A 60 -14.67 -20.77 -2.26
C TRP A 60 -14.92 -20.64 -3.77
N ILE A 61 -16.14 -20.98 -4.19
CA ILE A 61 -16.66 -20.65 -5.51
C ILE A 61 -17.05 -19.17 -5.50
N LEU A 62 -16.40 -18.36 -6.32
CA LEU A 62 -16.68 -16.91 -6.41
C LEU A 62 -17.73 -16.59 -7.48
N GLU A 63 -17.89 -17.46 -8.47
CA GLU A 63 -18.87 -17.34 -9.54
C GLU A 63 -19.65 -18.63 -9.71
N ARG A 64 -20.92 -18.53 -10.06
CA ARG A 64 -21.77 -19.69 -10.32
C ARG A 64 -21.18 -20.52 -11.45
N TYR A 65 -21.01 -21.82 -11.22
CA TYR A 65 -20.44 -22.75 -12.18
C TYR A 65 -21.41 -23.87 -12.54
N GLN A 66 -21.53 -24.15 -13.85
CA GLN A 66 -22.27 -25.31 -14.37
C GLN A 66 -21.32 -26.24 -15.14
N PRO A 67 -21.37 -27.56 -14.89
CA PRO A 67 -20.52 -28.51 -15.59
C PRO A 67 -20.95 -28.67 -17.06
N LYS A 68 -20.01 -29.11 -17.88
CA LYS A 68 -20.27 -29.48 -19.27
C LYS A 68 -20.72 -30.92 -19.34
N MET A 69 -21.86 -31.18 -20.02
CA MET A 69 -22.35 -32.51 -20.30
C MET A 69 -21.50 -33.17 -21.39
N ASN A 70 -20.94 -34.35 -21.12
CA ASN A 70 -20.20 -35.16 -22.08
C ASN A 70 -21.13 -36.17 -22.77
N CYS A 71 -22.00 -36.82 -22.00
CA CYS A 71 -23.03 -37.73 -22.44
C CYS A 71 -24.17 -37.74 -21.40
N ASP A 72 -25.20 -38.53 -21.62
CA ASP A 72 -26.43 -38.57 -20.78
C ASP A 72 -26.18 -38.87 -19.30
N SER A 73 -25.04 -39.42 -18.95
CA SER A 73 -24.70 -39.84 -17.57
C SER A 73 -23.34 -39.34 -17.09
N GLU A 74 -22.70 -38.40 -17.82
CA GLU A 74 -21.37 -37.91 -17.44
C GLU A 74 -21.20 -36.43 -17.69
N TRP A 75 -20.70 -35.73 -16.70
CA TRP A 75 -20.40 -34.30 -16.75
C TRP A 75 -18.93 -34.03 -16.41
N SER A 76 -18.29 -33.13 -17.19
CA SER A 76 -16.94 -32.62 -16.91
C SER A 76 -17.00 -31.32 -16.14
N TYR A 77 -16.14 -31.24 -15.17
CA TYR A 77 -15.92 -30.07 -14.35
C TYR A 77 -14.51 -29.51 -14.63
N SER A 78 -14.42 -28.20 -14.87
CA SER A 78 -13.18 -27.43 -14.89
C SER A 78 -13.46 -26.14 -14.12
N VAL A 79 -13.25 -26.17 -12.83
CA VAL A 79 -13.70 -25.14 -11.91
C VAL A 79 -12.53 -24.61 -11.09
N GLN A 80 -12.53 -23.33 -10.85
CA GLN A 80 -11.58 -22.68 -9.94
C GLN A 80 -12.29 -22.27 -8.65
N LEU A 81 -11.69 -22.63 -7.54
CA LEU A 81 -12.07 -22.18 -6.22
C LEU A 81 -10.94 -21.27 -5.71
N SER A 82 -11.31 -20.14 -5.15
CA SER A 82 -10.38 -19.13 -4.66
C SER A 82 -10.24 -19.21 -3.16
N GLY A 83 -9.03 -18.98 -2.68
CA GLY A 83 -8.75 -18.80 -1.26
C GLY A 83 -9.41 -17.54 -0.70
N VAL A 84 -9.11 -17.23 0.55
CA VAL A 84 -9.66 -16.05 1.23
C VAL A 84 -9.25 -14.75 0.53
N GLU A 85 -8.09 -14.74 -0.10
CA GLU A 85 -7.58 -13.60 -0.88
C GLU A 85 -8.54 -13.24 -2.02
N GLY A 86 -9.09 -14.26 -2.72
CA GLY A 86 -10.10 -14.05 -3.76
C GLY A 86 -11.43 -13.53 -3.21
N LEU A 87 -11.85 -13.93 -2.00
CA LEU A 87 -13.05 -13.36 -1.38
C LEU A 87 -12.93 -11.85 -1.16
N THR A 88 -11.75 -11.35 -0.85
CA THR A 88 -11.53 -9.91 -0.61
C THR A 88 -11.85 -9.06 -1.82
N THR A 89 -11.73 -9.61 -3.04
CA THR A 89 -12.07 -8.90 -4.29
C THR A 89 -13.57 -8.64 -4.46
N GLN A 90 -14.41 -9.30 -3.67
CA GLN A 90 -15.88 -9.16 -3.73
C GLN A 90 -16.46 -8.42 -2.52
N VAL A 91 -15.63 -7.92 -1.61
CA VAL A 91 -16.06 -7.20 -0.41
C VAL A 91 -15.86 -5.71 -0.61
N LEU A 92 -16.94 -5.00 -0.91
CA LEU A 92 -16.90 -3.54 -0.98
C LEU A 92 -16.65 -2.95 0.41
N MET A 93 -15.71 -2.00 0.50
CA MET A 93 -15.44 -1.25 1.72
C MET A 93 -16.56 -0.23 1.95
N VAL A 94 -17.16 -0.27 3.14
CA VAL A 94 -18.19 0.66 3.59
C VAL A 94 -17.94 1.02 5.05
N ASN A 95 -18.56 2.10 5.51
CA ASN A 95 -18.56 2.46 6.92
C ASN A 95 -19.73 1.76 7.64
N PRO A 96 -19.48 0.72 8.45
CA PRO A 96 -20.56 0.01 9.17
C PRO A 96 -21.25 0.87 10.23
N ASP A 97 -20.59 1.91 10.72
CA ASP A 97 -21.12 2.82 11.76
C ASP A 97 -21.95 3.96 11.15
N ASP A 98 -21.97 4.08 9.82
CA ASP A 98 -22.73 5.10 9.07
C ASP A 98 -23.60 4.43 7.98
N ASP A 99 -24.50 3.56 8.41
CA ASP A 99 -25.51 2.88 7.56
C ASP A 99 -24.92 2.26 6.28
N ASP A 100 -23.76 1.62 6.39
CA ASP A 100 -23.00 1.03 5.28
C ASP A 100 -22.65 2.05 4.17
N ASN A 101 -22.35 3.28 4.53
CA ASN A 101 -21.95 4.33 3.59
C ASN A 101 -20.67 3.93 2.84
N PRO A 102 -20.67 3.89 1.48
CA PRO A 102 -19.50 3.53 0.69
C PRO A 102 -18.48 4.68 0.51
N ILE A 103 -18.80 5.87 0.98
CA ILE A 103 -17.89 7.03 0.93
C ILE A 103 -17.20 7.12 2.28
N LEU A 104 -15.95 6.72 2.33
CA LEU A 104 -15.20 6.61 3.58
C LEU A 104 -13.72 6.89 3.39
N THR A 105 -13.21 7.80 4.21
CA THR A 105 -11.76 8.02 4.41
C THR A 105 -11.46 7.78 5.90
N LEU A 106 -10.39 7.07 6.18
CA LEU A 106 -9.98 6.77 7.54
C LEU A 106 -8.50 7.11 7.73
N THR A 107 -8.21 7.94 8.74
CA THR A 107 -6.85 8.21 9.23
C THR A 107 -6.71 7.59 10.61
N ALA A 108 -6.05 6.43 10.68
CA ALA A 108 -5.97 5.64 11.90
C ALA A 108 -4.69 4.78 11.94
N PRO A 109 -4.34 4.17 13.08
CA PRO A 109 -3.33 3.11 13.12
C PRO A 109 -3.71 1.91 12.26
N ALA A 110 -2.71 1.20 11.72
CA ALA A 110 -2.91 0.03 10.84
C ALA A 110 -3.89 -1.02 11.42
N ARG A 111 -3.95 -1.17 12.74
CA ARG A 111 -4.87 -2.09 13.41
C ARG A 111 -6.35 -1.71 13.22
N GLU A 112 -6.67 -0.42 13.19
CA GLU A 112 -8.05 0.06 13.00
C GLU A 112 -8.47 -0.11 11.54
N HIS A 113 -7.56 0.11 10.59
CA HIS A 113 -7.78 -0.23 9.18
C HIS A 113 -8.05 -1.74 9.00
N ALA A 114 -7.23 -2.59 9.62
CA ALA A 114 -7.44 -4.04 9.59
C ALA A 114 -8.79 -4.42 10.22
N ALA A 115 -9.19 -3.76 11.32
CA ALA A 115 -10.49 -3.99 11.97
C ALA A 115 -11.67 -3.61 11.06
N LEU A 116 -11.56 -2.48 10.34
CA LEU A 116 -12.56 -2.05 9.36
C LEU A 116 -12.69 -3.06 8.20
N ILE A 117 -11.57 -3.56 7.67
CA ILE A 117 -11.57 -4.58 6.61
C ILE A 117 -12.27 -5.85 7.10
N ILE A 118 -11.93 -6.33 8.31
CA ILE A 118 -12.54 -7.51 8.92
C ILE A 118 -14.02 -7.31 9.22
N ALA A 119 -14.44 -6.13 9.65
CA ALA A 119 -15.86 -5.80 9.84
C ALA A 119 -16.62 -5.95 8.51
N ASN A 120 -16.06 -5.46 7.40
CA ASN A 120 -16.64 -5.60 6.07
C ASN A 120 -16.66 -7.05 5.58
N MET A 121 -15.62 -7.84 5.86
CA MET A 121 -15.61 -9.29 5.58
C MET A 121 -16.74 -10.00 6.35
N ASN A 122 -16.88 -9.74 7.65
CA ASN A 122 -17.94 -10.31 8.48
C ASN A 122 -19.33 -9.90 8.00
N ARG A 123 -19.53 -8.64 7.66
CA ARG A 123 -20.78 -8.10 7.09
C ARG A 123 -21.17 -8.85 5.82
N LYS A 124 -20.24 -8.92 4.84
CA LYS A 124 -20.48 -9.56 3.54
C LYS A 124 -20.79 -11.05 3.66
N MET A 125 -20.07 -11.76 4.54
CA MET A 125 -20.22 -13.20 4.73
C MET A 125 -21.34 -13.57 5.73
N GLY A 126 -21.91 -12.60 6.43
CA GLY A 126 -22.96 -12.83 7.44
C GLY A 126 -22.46 -13.64 8.64
N THR A 127 -21.22 -13.41 9.08
CA THR A 127 -20.53 -14.13 10.15
C THR A 127 -19.80 -13.17 11.09
N THR A 128 -19.27 -13.68 12.18
CA THR A 128 -18.38 -12.96 13.12
C THR A 128 -17.07 -13.72 13.33
N GLU A 129 -16.75 -14.65 12.45
CA GLU A 129 -15.59 -15.55 12.60
C GLU A 129 -14.28 -14.91 12.15
N TRP A 130 -14.35 -13.94 11.24
CA TRP A 130 -13.18 -13.20 10.79
C TRP A 130 -12.61 -12.31 11.89
N LYS A 131 -11.30 -12.33 12.08
CA LYS A 131 -10.61 -11.63 13.17
C LYS A 131 -9.37 -10.91 12.69
N VAL A 132 -8.96 -9.88 13.44
CA VAL A 132 -7.63 -9.24 13.30
C VAL A 132 -6.65 -9.98 14.19
N GLY A 133 -5.56 -10.43 13.59
CA GLY A 133 -4.45 -11.09 14.26
C GLY A 133 -3.32 -10.12 14.63
N GLU A 134 -2.11 -10.44 14.19
CA GLU A 134 -0.93 -9.63 14.41
C GLU A 134 -0.93 -8.38 13.52
N VAL A 135 -0.67 -7.22 14.09
CA VAL A 135 -0.44 -5.96 13.38
C VAL A 135 0.77 -5.29 14.01
N VAL A 136 1.87 -5.25 13.27
CA VAL A 136 3.18 -4.79 13.79
C VAL A 136 3.42 -3.29 13.64
N VAL A 137 2.60 -2.60 12.83
CA VAL A 137 2.73 -1.17 12.54
C VAL A 137 1.73 -0.39 13.37
N SER A 138 2.20 0.64 14.07
CA SER A 138 1.40 1.49 14.96
C SER A 138 1.21 2.92 14.46
N GLU A 139 1.90 3.29 13.37
CA GLU A 139 1.77 4.63 12.78
C GLU A 139 0.39 4.86 12.20
N TYR A 140 0.00 6.16 12.17
CA TYR A 140 -1.23 6.58 11.53
C TYR A 140 -1.07 6.55 10.01
N ILE A 141 -2.01 5.92 9.36
CA ILE A 141 -2.10 5.78 7.90
C ILE A 141 -3.39 6.46 7.45
N ASP A 142 -3.35 7.17 6.34
CA ASP A 142 -4.52 7.80 5.74
C ASP A 142 -4.88 7.04 4.46
N ILE A 143 -6.08 6.44 4.44
CA ILE A 143 -6.59 5.67 3.29
C ILE A 143 -8.00 6.13 2.96
N GLU A 144 -8.20 6.47 1.68
CA GLU A 144 -9.53 6.66 1.11
C GLU A 144 -10.07 5.33 0.60
N TYR A 145 -11.20 4.90 1.15
CA TYR A 145 -11.85 3.63 0.80
C TYR A 145 -13.00 3.78 -0.20
N THR A 146 -13.33 4.99 -0.60
CA THR A 146 -14.46 5.28 -1.49
C THR A 146 -14.41 4.45 -2.77
N GLY A 147 -15.38 3.54 -2.92
CA GLY A 147 -15.50 2.65 -4.07
C GLY A 147 -14.45 1.54 -4.18
N LYS A 148 -13.63 1.33 -3.15
CA LYS A 148 -12.60 0.27 -3.13
C LYS A 148 -13.13 -1.04 -2.56
N TYR A 149 -12.51 -2.13 -2.99
CA TYR A 149 -12.73 -3.46 -2.42
C TYR A 149 -11.69 -3.77 -1.34
N ALA A 150 -11.96 -4.78 -0.52
CA ALA A 150 -11.05 -5.18 0.56
C ALA A 150 -9.65 -5.60 0.05
N SER A 151 -9.55 -6.16 -1.16
CA SER A 151 -8.27 -6.46 -1.83
C SER A 151 -7.43 -5.21 -2.06
N ASP A 152 -8.05 -4.14 -2.57
CA ASP A 152 -7.38 -2.86 -2.82
C ASP A 152 -6.97 -2.23 -1.49
N ALA A 153 -7.88 -2.26 -0.51
CA ALA A 153 -7.65 -1.78 0.84
C ALA A 153 -6.46 -2.47 1.53
N LEU A 154 -6.36 -3.79 1.41
CA LEU A 154 -5.25 -4.58 1.95
C LEU A 154 -3.92 -4.24 1.28
N SER A 155 -3.92 -4.12 -0.06
CA SER A 155 -2.73 -3.77 -0.84
C SER A 155 -2.21 -2.38 -0.47
N GLU A 156 -3.11 -1.42 -0.32
CA GLU A 156 -2.77 -0.04 0.06
C GLU A 156 -2.29 0.06 1.50
N LEU A 157 -2.97 -0.63 2.43
CA LEU A 157 -2.59 -0.70 3.84
C LEU A 157 -1.19 -1.33 4.00
N SER A 158 -0.92 -2.44 3.35
CA SER A 158 0.39 -3.11 3.44
C SER A 158 1.51 -2.28 2.82
N SER A 159 1.23 -1.60 1.71
CA SER A 159 2.18 -0.69 1.05
C SER A 159 2.52 0.50 1.95
N ALA A 160 1.51 1.15 2.53
CA ALA A 160 1.69 2.27 3.44
C ALA A 160 2.38 1.86 4.76
N ALA A 161 2.10 0.65 5.23
CA ALA A 161 2.72 0.08 6.43
C ALA A 161 4.14 -0.47 6.18
N GLY A 162 4.58 -0.59 4.92
CA GLY A 162 5.89 -1.15 4.56
C GLY A 162 6.06 -2.62 4.96
N THR A 163 4.96 -3.38 5.00
CA THR A 163 4.93 -4.79 5.43
C THR A 163 4.00 -5.61 4.52
N GLU A 164 3.74 -6.84 4.91
CA GLU A 164 2.89 -7.78 4.16
C GLU A 164 1.54 -7.94 4.86
N TRP A 165 0.52 -8.37 4.11
CA TRP A 165 -0.72 -8.88 4.66
C TRP A 165 -0.89 -10.35 4.28
N TRP A 166 -1.49 -11.12 5.19
CA TRP A 166 -1.76 -12.54 4.97
C TRP A 166 -2.85 -13.04 5.92
N PHE A 167 -3.48 -14.14 5.53
CA PHE A 167 -4.51 -14.79 6.34
C PHE A 167 -4.03 -16.13 6.88
N ASP A 168 -4.24 -16.34 8.18
CA ASP A 168 -4.23 -17.66 8.79
C ASP A 168 -5.68 -18.08 9.08
N GLY A 169 -6.19 -18.96 8.22
CA GLY A 169 -7.62 -19.28 8.22
C GLY A 169 -8.48 -18.04 8.01
N MET A 170 -9.21 -17.61 9.03
CA MET A 170 -10.05 -16.39 9.02
C MET A 170 -9.42 -15.23 9.81
N THR A 171 -8.13 -15.28 10.08
CA THR A 171 -7.40 -14.28 10.83
C THR A 171 -6.50 -13.46 9.92
N LEU A 172 -6.75 -12.16 9.80
CA LEU A 172 -5.94 -11.22 9.04
C LEU A 172 -4.74 -10.76 9.85
N ASN A 173 -3.55 -10.89 9.29
CA ASN A 173 -2.30 -10.37 9.84
C ASN A 173 -1.72 -9.29 8.93
N ILE A 174 -1.17 -8.24 9.53
CA ILE A 174 -0.42 -7.15 8.87
C ILE A 174 0.98 -7.18 9.44
N SER A 175 1.77 -8.11 8.94
CA SER A 175 3.13 -8.41 9.38
C SER A 175 3.83 -9.23 8.30
N ARG A 176 5.14 -9.45 8.44
CA ARG A 176 5.81 -10.41 7.56
C ARG A 176 5.24 -11.81 7.75
N CYS A 177 4.98 -12.49 6.63
CA CYS A 177 4.52 -13.87 6.64
C CYS A 177 5.71 -14.83 6.82
N GLU A 178 6.38 -14.72 7.98
CA GLU A 178 7.49 -15.58 8.36
C GLU A 178 7.17 -16.20 9.73
N PHE A 179 6.79 -17.47 9.75
CA PHE A 179 6.51 -18.19 11.00
C PHE A 179 6.87 -19.67 10.89
N GLY A 180 7.13 -20.29 12.03
CA GLY A 180 7.53 -21.69 12.12
C GLY A 180 9.04 -21.91 12.00
N GLU A 181 9.45 -23.17 12.03
CA GLU A 181 10.86 -23.57 11.90
C GLU A 181 11.24 -23.68 10.42
N PRO A 182 12.45 -23.27 10.03
CA PRO A 182 12.92 -23.45 8.66
C PRO A 182 12.88 -24.91 8.24
N VAL A 183 12.31 -25.18 7.07
CA VAL A 183 12.26 -26.53 6.50
C VAL A 183 13.51 -26.77 5.66
N PRO A 184 14.44 -27.63 6.09
CA PRO A 184 15.61 -27.96 5.29
C PRO A 184 15.20 -28.78 4.06
N LEU A 185 15.64 -28.34 2.89
CA LEU A 185 15.44 -29.04 1.62
C LEU A 185 16.80 -29.37 0.99
N SER A 186 16.99 -30.61 0.59
CA SER A 186 18.20 -31.05 -0.12
C SER A 186 17.89 -32.10 -1.18
N TYR A 187 18.84 -32.33 -2.07
CA TYR A 187 18.72 -33.40 -3.07
C TYR A 187 18.60 -34.77 -2.40
N GLY A 188 17.53 -35.48 -2.74
CA GLY A 188 17.19 -36.75 -2.12
C GLY A 188 16.43 -36.64 -0.78
N ASP A 189 16.23 -35.38 -0.30
CA ASP A 189 15.43 -35.08 0.87
C ASP A 189 14.57 -33.87 0.60
N GLY A 190 13.52 -34.06 -0.19
CA GLY A 190 12.50 -33.06 -0.52
C GLY A 190 12.67 -32.35 -1.84
N LEU A 191 13.87 -32.21 -2.39
CA LEU A 191 14.07 -31.60 -3.70
C LEU A 191 14.04 -32.63 -4.83
N ILE A 192 13.27 -32.34 -5.87
CA ILE A 192 13.18 -33.12 -7.10
C ILE A 192 13.73 -32.28 -8.25
N GLY A 193 14.86 -32.67 -8.82
CA GLY A 193 15.45 -31.96 -9.96
C GLY A 193 16.37 -30.81 -9.59
N GLY A 194 16.57 -29.88 -10.52
CA GLY A 194 17.49 -28.75 -10.36
C GLY A 194 16.87 -27.58 -9.58
N ILE A 195 17.74 -26.79 -8.99
CA ILE A 195 17.40 -25.47 -8.48
C ILE A 195 17.81 -24.44 -9.52
N GLU A 196 16.86 -23.66 -10.00
CA GLU A 196 17.14 -22.50 -10.86
C GLU A 196 17.26 -21.28 -9.98
N ARG A 197 18.28 -20.46 -10.24
CA ARG A 197 18.48 -19.18 -9.60
C ARG A 197 18.27 -18.08 -10.63
N SER A 198 17.37 -17.16 -10.33
CA SER A 198 17.16 -15.95 -11.12
C SER A 198 17.21 -14.72 -10.22
N MET A 199 17.32 -13.54 -10.80
CA MET A 199 17.09 -12.30 -10.05
C MET A 199 15.59 -12.10 -9.85
N ALA A 200 15.19 -11.60 -8.69
CA ALA A 200 13.81 -11.24 -8.44
C ALA A 200 13.34 -10.14 -9.42
N ASP A 201 12.13 -10.29 -9.97
CA ASP A 201 11.54 -9.28 -10.81
C ASP A 201 11.39 -7.96 -10.05
N GLY A 202 11.73 -6.83 -10.71
CA GLY A 202 11.68 -5.50 -10.10
C GLY A 202 12.89 -5.12 -9.25
N VAL A 203 13.81 -6.02 -8.96
CA VAL A 203 15.07 -5.70 -8.30
C VAL A 203 16.08 -5.19 -9.33
N LYS A 204 16.49 -3.95 -9.17
CA LYS A 204 17.48 -3.31 -10.03
C LYS A 204 18.84 -3.38 -9.35
N PHE A 205 19.74 -4.20 -9.89
CA PHE A 205 21.14 -4.21 -9.47
C PHE A 205 21.92 -3.20 -10.30
N PHE A 206 22.63 -2.31 -9.63
CA PHE A 206 23.49 -1.31 -10.29
C PHE A 206 24.71 -1.00 -9.40
N THR A 207 25.76 -0.50 -10.02
CA THR A 207 27.00 -0.13 -9.34
C THR A 207 27.29 1.37 -9.41
N ARG A 208 26.58 2.10 -10.29
CA ARG A 208 26.62 3.55 -10.39
C ARG A 208 25.22 4.11 -10.51
N LEU A 209 24.84 4.96 -9.55
CA LEU A 209 23.54 5.63 -9.49
C LEU A 209 23.66 7.10 -9.89
N PHE A 210 22.84 7.54 -10.83
CA PHE A 210 22.60 8.95 -11.13
C PHE A 210 21.28 9.38 -10.45
N PRO A 211 21.35 9.91 -9.23
CA PRO A 211 20.16 10.34 -8.53
C PRO A 211 19.72 11.72 -8.99
N VAL A 212 18.43 11.93 -9.09
CA VAL A 212 17.83 13.24 -9.41
C VAL A 212 17.16 13.79 -8.18
N GLY A 213 17.65 14.92 -7.68
CA GLY A 213 17.02 15.62 -6.55
C GLY A 213 15.74 16.36 -6.94
N SER A 214 14.93 16.69 -5.93
CA SER A 214 13.70 17.45 -6.10
C SER A 214 13.95 18.87 -6.63
N SER A 215 12.96 19.42 -7.32
CA SER A 215 12.92 20.84 -7.70
C SER A 215 12.07 21.69 -6.75
N ARG A 216 11.46 21.09 -5.73
CA ARG A 216 10.55 21.78 -4.80
C ARG A 216 11.32 22.77 -3.94
N ASN A 217 10.75 23.94 -3.74
CA ASN A 217 11.33 25.03 -2.93
C ASN A 217 12.73 25.50 -3.39
N ILE A 218 13.01 25.36 -4.68
CA ILE A 218 14.27 25.75 -5.30
C ILE A 218 14.00 26.79 -6.38
N ASP A 219 14.63 27.93 -6.25
CA ASP A 219 14.75 28.92 -7.30
C ASP A 219 16.11 28.70 -8.01
N PRO A 220 16.11 28.33 -9.29
CA PRO A 220 17.35 28.08 -10.02
C PRO A 220 18.29 29.28 -10.07
N ASP A 221 17.76 30.50 -10.09
CA ASP A 221 18.55 31.73 -10.16
C ASP A 221 19.30 32.00 -8.83
N ARG A 222 18.74 31.54 -7.70
CA ARG A 222 19.36 31.68 -6.37
C ARG A 222 20.27 30.51 -6.01
N TYR A 223 19.81 29.30 -6.22
CA TYR A 223 20.55 28.08 -5.86
C TYR A 223 21.63 27.74 -6.90
N GLY A 224 21.48 28.22 -8.14
CA GLY A 224 22.38 27.92 -9.25
C GLY A 224 22.09 26.61 -9.98
N HIS A 225 21.12 25.84 -9.51
CA HIS A 225 20.68 24.56 -10.10
C HIS A 225 19.16 24.45 -10.02
N ALA A 226 18.56 23.83 -11.04
CA ALA A 226 17.10 23.62 -11.10
C ALA A 226 16.61 22.52 -10.13
N ARG A 227 17.52 21.75 -9.56
CA ARG A 227 17.20 20.63 -8.66
C ARG A 227 18.25 20.52 -7.56
N LEU A 228 17.82 19.94 -6.42
CA LEU A 228 18.70 19.68 -5.29
C LEU A 228 19.91 18.85 -5.73
N GLN A 229 21.08 19.24 -5.31
CA GLN A 229 22.35 18.60 -5.65
C GLN A 229 22.85 17.79 -4.45
N LEU A 230 23.72 16.81 -4.73
CA LEU A 230 24.51 16.17 -3.68
C LEU A 230 25.49 17.19 -3.07
N PRO A 231 25.84 17.09 -1.77
CA PRO A 231 26.68 18.10 -1.07
C PRO A 231 28.00 18.39 -1.75
N ASP A 232 28.63 17.40 -2.38
CA ASP A 232 29.91 17.52 -3.07
C ASP A 232 29.76 17.92 -4.54
N GLY A 233 28.56 18.22 -5.01
CA GLY A 233 28.25 18.50 -6.42
C GLY A 233 28.44 17.27 -7.30
N ALA A 234 28.59 16.09 -6.73
CA ALA A 234 28.71 14.82 -7.45
C ALA A 234 27.45 14.59 -8.32
N LYS A 235 27.66 14.04 -9.51
CA LYS A 235 26.56 13.74 -10.43
C LYS A 235 26.08 12.30 -10.31
N TYR A 236 26.87 11.46 -9.71
CA TYR A 236 26.55 10.07 -9.44
C TYR A 236 27.21 9.60 -8.15
N VAL A 237 26.71 8.52 -7.60
CA VAL A 237 27.33 7.75 -6.52
C VAL A 237 27.70 6.38 -7.06
N GLU A 238 28.87 5.90 -6.70
CA GLU A 238 29.41 4.63 -7.18
C GLU A 238 29.78 3.73 -6.02
N GLN A 239 29.50 2.44 -6.17
CA GLN A 239 29.95 1.41 -5.24
C GLN A 239 31.08 0.59 -5.88
N ASP A 240 32.10 0.30 -5.08
CA ASP A 240 33.19 -0.57 -5.54
C ASP A 240 32.70 -2.02 -5.54
N THR A 241 32.66 -2.62 -6.73
CA THR A 241 32.32 -4.02 -6.93
C THR A 241 33.23 -4.63 -8.01
N HIS A 242 33.41 -5.95 -7.95
CA HIS A 242 34.14 -6.69 -8.99
C HIS A 242 33.29 -6.91 -10.28
N LEU A 243 32.06 -6.42 -10.32
CA LEU A 243 31.10 -6.68 -11.40
C LEU A 243 31.12 -5.63 -12.52
N GLY A 244 32.01 -4.63 -12.40
CA GLY A 244 32.12 -3.54 -13.38
C GLY A 244 31.06 -2.46 -13.16
N ILE A 245 30.96 -1.53 -14.11
CA ILE A 245 30.06 -0.38 -14.00
C ILE A 245 28.73 -0.73 -14.65
N ILE A 246 27.68 -0.70 -13.85
CA ILE A 246 26.28 -0.83 -14.27
C ILE A 246 25.59 0.44 -13.83
N GLU A 247 25.17 1.26 -14.81
CA GLU A 247 24.60 2.58 -14.55
C GLU A 247 23.09 2.50 -14.38
N TYR A 248 22.56 3.27 -13.42
CA TYR A 248 21.16 3.41 -13.18
C TYR A 248 20.78 4.88 -12.95
N PHE A 249 19.67 5.29 -13.52
CA PHE A 249 19.11 6.62 -13.38
C PHE A 249 17.83 6.56 -12.53
N GLU A 250 17.80 7.32 -11.42
CA GLU A 250 16.63 7.38 -10.53
C GLU A 250 16.10 8.82 -10.45
N GLN A 251 14.83 8.99 -10.82
CA GLN A 251 14.21 10.30 -10.93
C GLN A 251 13.18 10.57 -9.82
N GLU A 252 12.50 9.56 -9.30
CA GLU A 252 11.29 9.74 -8.47
C GLU A 252 11.54 9.46 -6.98
N ALA A 253 12.45 8.54 -6.67
CA ALA A 253 12.68 8.08 -5.30
C ALA A 253 13.08 9.20 -4.30
N PHE A 254 13.58 10.33 -4.79
CA PHE A 254 14.09 11.42 -3.97
C PHE A 254 13.27 12.71 -4.07
N ASP A 255 12.13 12.70 -4.76
CA ASP A 255 11.34 13.92 -5.01
C ASP A 255 10.70 14.50 -3.73
N ALA A 256 10.54 13.69 -2.71
CA ALA A 256 10.06 14.11 -1.39
C ALA A 256 11.13 14.84 -0.53
N ILE A 257 12.40 14.86 -0.97
CA ILE A 257 13.51 15.50 -0.25
C ILE A 257 13.79 16.86 -0.88
N TYR A 258 13.47 17.93 -0.16
CA TYR A 258 13.64 19.30 -0.62
C TYR A 258 13.90 20.24 0.55
N PRO A 259 14.48 21.44 0.31
CA PRO A 259 14.66 22.42 1.36
C PRO A 259 13.31 22.84 1.95
N ARG A 260 13.12 22.61 3.25
CA ARG A 260 11.86 22.88 3.94
C ARG A 260 12.07 23.30 5.39
N ARG A 261 11.06 23.96 5.93
CA ARG A 261 10.88 24.20 7.35
C ARG A 261 9.55 23.61 7.78
N ILE A 262 9.55 22.87 8.86
CA ILE A 262 8.30 22.52 9.54
C ILE A 262 7.96 23.70 10.44
N GLY A 263 6.88 24.41 10.11
CA GLY A 263 6.34 25.52 10.90
C GLY A 263 5.29 25.04 11.87
N THR A 264 5.01 25.86 12.89
CA THR A 264 3.97 25.55 13.88
C THR A 264 2.96 26.70 13.92
N VAL A 265 1.68 26.35 13.86
CA VAL A 265 0.58 27.29 13.98
C VAL A 265 0.54 27.88 15.39
N GLY A 266 0.68 29.19 15.52
CA GLY A 266 0.65 29.90 16.79
C GLY A 266 -0.78 30.24 17.20
N SER A 267 -1.50 30.99 16.38
CA SER A 267 -2.89 31.36 16.61
C SER A 267 -3.71 31.27 15.33
N VAL A 268 -5.00 31.10 15.48
CA VAL A 268 -5.94 30.97 14.37
C VAL A 268 -7.10 31.96 14.57
N ARG A 269 -7.56 32.55 13.50
CA ARG A 269 -8.78 33.35 13.44
C ARG A 269 -9.53 33.13 12.13
N SER A 270 -10.79 33.43 12.11
CA SER A 270 -11.62 33.44 10.90
C SER A 270 -12.28 34.81 10.68
N GLU A 271 -12.66 35.09 9.44
CA GLU A 271 -13.36 36.28 9.02
C GLU A 271 -14.43 35.89 7.99
N GLU A 272 -15.67 36.30 8.23
CA GLU A 272 -16.73 36.14 7.24
C GLU A 272 -16.57 37.17 6.13
N ARG A 273 -16.59 36.75 4.91
CA ARG A 273 -16.58 37.55 3.69
C ARG A 273 -17.76 37.22 2.80
N THR A 274 -18.05 38.09 1.86
CA THR A 274 -19.10 37.90 0.88
C THR A 274 -18.47 37.83 -0.51
N SER A 275 -18.79 36.80 -1.27
CA SER A 275 -18.37 36.66 -2.66
C SER A 275 -19.13 37.60 -3.59
N ASP A 276 -18.70 37.70 -4.84
CA ASP A 276 -19.28 38.60 -5.85
C ASP A 276 -20.74 38.25 -6.16
N ASP A 277 -21.18 37.03 -5.96
CA ASP A 277 -22.56 36.57 -6.12
C ASP A 277 -23.44 36.79 -4.87
N GLY A 278 -22.86 37.35 -3.80
CA GLY A 278 -23.54 37.67 -2.54
C GLY A 278 -23.56 36.49 -1.54
N SER A 279 -22.93 35.37 -1.82
CA SER A 279 -22.85 34.22 -0.90
C SER A 279 -21.81 34.49 0.21
N PRO A 280 -22.12 34.20 1.48
CA PRO A 280 -21.16 34.33 2.56
C PRO A 280 -20.17 33.16 2.50
N PHE A 281 -18.90 33.44 2.80
CA PHE A 281 -17.84 32.43 2.98
C PHE A 281 -16.90 32.83 4.09
N THR A 282 -16.22 31.85 4.69
CA THR A 282 -15.29 32.09 5.80
C THR A 282 -13.85 31.95 5.31
N VAL A 283 -13.04 32.97 5.57
CA VAL A 283 -11.60 32.96 5.33
C VAL A 283 -10.89 32.66 6.63
N TRP A 284 -9.97 31.72 6.58
CA TRP A 284 -9.18 31.30 7.73
C TRP A 284 -7.77 31.87 7.66
N TYR A 285 -7.29 32.27 8.83
CA TYR A 285 -5.97 32.84 9.04
C TYR A 285 -5.25 32.10 10.14
N PHE A 286 -3.94 31.94 9.99
CA PHE A 286 -3.09 31.44 11.05
C PHE A 286 -1.77 32.18 11.11
N THR A 287 -1.18 32.28 12.30
CA THR A 287 0.13 32.91 12.52
C THR A 287 1.20 31.88 12.79
N ASP A 288 2.44 32.18 12.41
CA ASP A 288 3.64 31.49 12.89
C ASP A 288 4.62 32.54 13.45
N PRO A 289 4.63 32.77 14.78
CA PRO A 289 5.48 33.78 15.37
C PRO A 289 6.97 33.45 15.25
N ASP A 290 7.31 32.17 15.08
CA ASP A 290 8.68 31.66 15.05
C ASP A 290 9.26 31.54 13.63
N ILE A 291 8.53 32.01 12.59
CA ILE A 291 9.08 32.02 11.25
C ILE A 291 10.26 32.99 11.16
N PRO A 292 11.49 32.51 10.80
CA PRO A 292 12.70 33.32 10.88
C PRO A 292 12.96 34.19 9.65
N PHE A 293 12.09 34.12 8.65
CA PHE A 293 12.21 34.86 7.39
C PHE A 293 10.85 35.33 6.90
N ASP A 294 10.84 36.26 5.98
CA ASP A 294 9.62 36.74 5.31
C ASP A 294 9.39 35.93 4.01
N PRO A 295 8.34 35.10 3.93
CA PRO A 295 8.04 34.33 2.72
C PRO A 295 7.85 35.13 1.45
N ASN A 296 7.45 36.41 1.57
CA ASN A 296 7.28 37.29 0.42
C ASN A 296 8.60 37.69 -0.26
N GLN A 297 9.73 37.55 0.45
CA GLN A 297 11.06 37.78 -0.11
C GLN A 297 11.62 36.57 -0.88
N TYR A 298 10.93 35.47 -0.82
CA TYR A 298 11.35 34.17 -1.37
C TYR A 298 10.36 33.60 -2.38
N GLU A 299 9.55 34.46 -2.99
CA GLU A 299 8.62 34.03 -4.03
C GLU A 299 9.34 33.56 -5.28
N ILE A 300 8.86 32.47 -5.85
CA ILE A 300 9.30 31.97 -7.15
C ILE A 300 8.32 32.49 -8.21
N GLY A 301 8.83 33.19 -9.22
CA GLY A 301 8.00 33.77 -10.27
C GLY A 301 7.07 32.73 -10.93
N GLY A 302 5.78 33.08 -10.98
CA GLY A 302 4.75 32.20 -11.58
C GLY A 302 4.19 31.11 -10.67
N LEU A 303 4.66 30.97 -9.42
CA LEU A 303 4.13 30.05 -8.44
C LEU A 303 3.40 30.81 -7.32
N VAL A 304 2.32 30.20 -6.81
CA VAL A 304 1.59 30.68 -5.65
C VAL A 304 2.09 29.93 -4.41
N LYS A 305 2.34 30.68 -3.34
CA LYS A 305 2.71 30.10 -2.03
C LYS A 305 1.64 29.12 -1.56
N ARG A 306 2.05 27.98 -1.04
CA ARG A 306 1.16 26.95 -0.53
C ARG A 306 1.62 26.43 0.83
N VAL A 307 0.69 25.98 1.62
CA VAL A 307 0.94 25.26 2.87
C VAL A 307 0.30 23.87 2.82
N THR A 308 1.02 22.88 3.33
CA THR A 308 0.47 21.55 3.59
C THR A 308 0.55 21.28 5.08
N PHE A 309 -0.58 21.02 5.71
CA PHE A 309 -0.63 20.66 7.12
C PHE A 309 -0.08 19.25 7.33
N GLN A 310 0.76 19.08 8.34
CA GLN A 310 1.40 17.81 8.68
C GLN A 310 0.70 17.10 9.83
N THR A 311 -0.02 17.87 10.67
CA THR A 311 -0.74 17.36 11.85
C THR A 311 -2.10 18.05 11.98
N GLY A 312 -2.96 17.54 12.87
CA GLY A 312 -4.30 18.06 13.12
C GLY A 312 -5.32 17.62 12.08
N GLU A 313 -6.53 18.21 12.14
CA GLU A 313 -7.68 17.83 11.31
C GLU A 313 -7.47 18.10 9.81
N LEU A 314 -6.52 18.99 9.45
CA LEU A 314 -6.17 19.30 8.08
C LEU A 314 -4.93 18.52 7.58
N ARG A 315 -4.47 17.53 8.30
CA ARG A 315 -3.30 16.72 7.91
C ARG A 315 -3.40 16.24 6.46
N GLY A 316 -2.29 16.42 5.70
CA GLY A 316 -2.17 16.00 4.31
C GLY A 316 -2.87 16.94 3.30
N ARG A 317 -3.59 17.94 3.76
CA ARG A 317 -4.31 18.88 2.90
C ARG A 317 -3.46 20.11 2.58
N GLU A 318 -3.60 20.58 1.34
CA GLU A 318 -2.82 21.66 0.79
C GLU A 318 -3.71 22.85 0.48
N PHE A 319 -3.21 24.04 0.81
CA PHE A 319 -3.92 25.29 0.57
C PHE A 319 -2.98 26.35 -0.03
N GLU A 320 -3.47 27.11 -0.98
CA GLU A 320 -2.82 28.36 -1.42
C GLU A 320 -2.96 29.43 -0.34
N VAL A 321 -1.90 30.20 -0.12
CA VAL A 321 -1.88 31.19 0.95
C VAL A 321 -1.27 32.53 0.50
N ASN A 322 -1.80 33.63 1.05
CA ASN A 322 -1.12 34.88 1.14
C ASN A 322 -0.38 35.02 2.48
N TYR A 323 0.63 35.86 2.55
CA TYR A 323 1.34 36.14 3.77
C TYR A 323 1.40 37.64 4.04
N ASP A 324 0.96 38.05 5.23
CA ASP A 324 1.09 39.43 5.74
C ASP A 324 2.37 39.53 6.58
N SER A 325 3.38 40.20 6.05
CA SER A 325 4.70 40.34 6.69
C SER A 325 4.66 41.13 8.00
N GLU A 326 3.70 42.07 8.16
CA GLU A 326 3.60 42.88 9.38
C GLU A 326 2.99 42.08 10.53
N LYS A 327 1.96 41.28 10.23
CA LYS A 327 1.26 40.47 11.23
C LYS A 327 1.87 39.10 11.41
N LYS A 328 2.79 38.69 10.52
CA LYS A 328 3.28 37.28 10.40
C LYS A 328 2.15 36.28 10.31
N GLU A 329 1.18 36.59 9.46
CA GLU A 329 -0.08 35.88 9.34
C GLU A 329 -0.25 35.30 7.92
N PHE A 330 -0.65 34.04 7.82
CA PHE A 330 -1.06 33.43 6.59
C PHE A 330 -2.57 33.51 6.42
N GLU A 331 -3.03 33.92 5.26
CA GLU A 331 -4.41 33.90 4.80
C GLU A 331 -4.58 32.70 3.85
N ILE A 332 -5.51 31.80 4.15
CA ILE A 332 -5.86 30.70 3.24
C ILE A 332 -6.77 31.26 2.16
N ILE A 333 -6.28 31.30 0.90
CA ILE A 333 -6.98 31.90 -0.24
C ILE A 333 -7.72 30.87 -1.11
N THR A 334 -7.26 29.60 -1.12
CA THR A 334 -7.88 28.53 -1.89
C THR A 334 -8.35 27.46 -0.95
N GLN A 335 -9.62 27.12 -1.05
CA GLN A 335 -10.25 26.07 -0.25
C GLN A 335 -10.03 24.69 -0.90
N TRP A 336 -9.95 23.67 -0.09
CA TRP A 336 -9.80 22.29 -0.52
C TRP A 336 -11.03 21.46 -0.11
N PRO A 337 -11.51 20.54 -0.93
CA PRO A 337 -11.23 20.35 -2.36
C PRO A 337 -11.81 21.47 -3.21
N TYR A 338 -11.15 21.79 -4.32
CA TYR A 338 -11.40 23.03 -5.10
C TYR A 338 -12.76 23.08 -5.81
N ASP A 339 -13.45 21.98 -5.97
CA ASP A 339 -14.64 21.81 -6.80
C ASP A 339 -15.82 21.08 -6.12
N ASN A 340 -15.76 20.89 -4.80
CA ASN A 340 -16.82 20.21 -4.05
C ASN A 340 -17.70 21.16 -3.24
N ASP A 341 -18.95 20.72 -2.96
CA ASP A 341 -19.91 21.45 -2.14
C ASP A 341 -19.42 21.71 -0.70
N MET A 342 -18.63 20.79 -0.14
CA MET A 342 -18.02 20.93 1.18
C MET A 342 -16.55 21.32 1.03
N GLN A 343 -16.26 22.59 1.12
CA GLN A 343 -14.91 23.15 1.02
C GLN A 343 -14.25 23.29 2.39
N LEU A 344 -12.94 23.06 2.46
CA LEU A 344 -12.11 23.21 3.65
C LEU A 344 -11.18 24.44 3.51
N PRO A 345 -10.81 25.10 4.61
CA PRO A 345 -11.20 24.81 6.01
C PRO A 345 -12.65 25.20 6.31
N SER A 346 -13.36 24.36 7.03
CA SER A 346 -14.68 24.63 7.60
C SER A 346 -14.86 23.83 8.89
N GLU A 347 -15.59 24.38 9.86
CA GLU A 347 -15.83 23.72 11.15
C GLU A 347 -16.44 22.31 10.96
N PRO A 348 -15.94 21.26 11.65
CA PRO A 348 -14.86 21.28 12.65
C PRO A 348 -13.42 21.13 12.07
N LEU A 349 -13.28 20.97 10.77
CA LEU A 349 -12.00 20.72 10.05
C LEU A 349 -11.29 22.06 9.75
N VAL A 350 -10.63 22.61 10.76
CA VAL A 350 -9.95 23.91 10.68
C VAL A 350 -8.53 23.83 11.22
N PRO A 351 -7.64 24.77 10.85
CA PRO A 351 -6.33 24.85 11.47
C PRO A 351 -6.46 25.11 12.97
N ALA A 352 -5.56 24.54 13.77
CA ALA A 352 -5.55 24.76 15.22
C ALA A 352 -4.13 25.10 15.71
N PRO A 353 -4.00 25.89 16.80
CA PRO A 353 -2.72 26.16 17.42
C PRO A 353 -1.97 24.86 17.77
N GLY A 354 -0.68 24.81 17.44
CA GLY A 354 0.16 23.63 17.60
C GLY A 354 0.17 22.68 16.40
N ASN A 355 -0.69 22.90 15.39
CA ASN A 355 -0.58 22.13 14.16
C ASN A 355 0.73 22.44 13.46
N GLU A 356 1.35 21.41 12.88
CA GLU A 356 2.54 21.56 12.05
C GLU A 356 2.14 21.73 10.58
N TYR A 357 2.93 22.53 9.85
CA TYR A 357 2.75 22.74 8.43
C TYR A 357 4.09 22.88 7.70
N VAL A 358 4.10 22.62 6.42
CA VAL A 358 5.22 22.89 5.51
C VAL A 358 4.78 23.93 4.47
N LEU A 359 5.62 24.96 4.29
CA LEU A 359 5.46 25.97 3.27
C LEU A 359 6.22 25.55 2.01
N TRP A 360 5.60 25.71 0.86
CA TRP A 360 6.20 25.35 -0.41
C TRP A 360 5.77 26.26 -1.57
N ASN A 361 6.32 26.05 -2.76
CA ASN A 361 6.31 27.01 -3.88
C ASN A 361 6.99 28.35 -3.53
N ILE A 362 7.99 28.28 -2.66
CA ILE A 362 8.88 29.40 -2.38
C ILE A 362 10.34 28.94 -2.52
N SER A 363 11.25 29.86 -2.82
CA SER A 363 12.67 29.63 -2.64
C SER A 363 12.99 29.64 -1.16
N MET A 364 13.60 28.58 -0.64
CA MET A 364 14.00 28.60 0.77
C MET A 364 15.24 29.48 0.97
N PRO A 365 15.42 30.08 2.16
CA PRO A 365 16.69 30.71 2.53
C PRO A 365 17.87 29.75 2.42
N ASP A 366 19.06 30.27 2.08
CA ASP A 366 20.27 29.48 1.83
C ASP A 366 20.66 28.52 2.98
N SER A 367 20.28 28.89 4.21
CA SER A 367 20.55 28.07 5.40
C SER A 367 19.83 26.72 5.41
N TYR A 368 18.81 26.51 4.59
CA TYR A 368 18.03 25.26 4.54
C TYR A 368 18.57 24.24 3.52
N TYR A 369 19.37 24.69 2.54
CA TYR A 369 19.92 23.81 1.50
C TYR A 369 20.89 22.76 2.05
N PRO A 370 21.86 23.09 2.93
CA PRO A 370 22.82 22.08 3.40
C PRO A 370 22.19 20.90 4.13
N ALA A 371 21.10 21.15 4.88
CA ALA A 371 20.36 20.09 5.55
C ALA A 371 19.64 19.18 4.55
N ALA A 372 18.99 19.77 3.54
CA ALA A 372 18.30 19.02 2.48
C ALA A 372 19.29 18.23 1.61
N GLU A 373 20.45 18.81 1.27
CA GLU A 373 21.51 18.12 0.53
C GLU A 373 22.06 16.91 1.30
N GLN A 374 22.23 17.06 2.62
CA GLN A 374 22.67 15.95 3.46
C GLN A 374 21.59 14.86 3.62
N GLU A 375 20.31 15.24 3.72
CA GLU A 375 19.19 14.32 3.72
C GLU A 375 19.13 13.55 2.39
N PHE A 376 19.29 14.26 1.26
CA PHE A 376 19.36 13.67 -0.06
C PHE A 376 20.52 12.69 -0.19
N LYS A 377 21.71 13.07 0.26
CA LYS A 377 22.85 12.16 0.28
C LYS A 377 22.60 10.90 1.10
N THR A 378 22.01 11.04 2.28
CA THR A 378 21.68 9.89 3.14
C THR A 378 20.69 8.94 2.47
N ALA A 379 19.65 9.49 1.82
CA ALA A 379 18.68 8.69 1.09
C ALA A 379 19.32 7.97 -0.11
N VAL A 380 20.20 8.65 -0.85
CA VAL A 380 20.96 8.06 -1.97
C VAL A 380 21.88 6.94 -1.48
N ASP A 381 22.60 7.15 -0.37
CA ASP A 381 23.47 6.13 0.19
C ASP A 381 22.67 4.89 0.67
N THR A 382 21.47 5.09 1.23
CA THR A 382 20.55 4.01 1.63
C THR A 382 20.03 3.26 0.39
N PHE A 383 19.57 3.97 -0.62
CA PHE A 383 19.10 3.39 -1.88
C PHE A 383 20.19 2.56 -2.57
N MET A 384 21.44 3.06 -2.54
CA MET A 384 22.62 2.36 -3.02
C MET A 384 22.92 1.09 -2.21
N ALA A 385 22.79 1.15 -0.89
CA ALA A 385 23.00 0.00 -0.02
C ALA A 385 21.95 -1.10 -0.24
N ASP A 386 20.72 -0.73 -0.54
CA ASP A 386 19.64 -1.68 -0.86
C ASP A 386 19.87 -2.35 -2.22
N SER A 387 20.46 -1.65 -3.19
CA SER A 387 20.85 -2.25 -4.49
C SER A 387 21.96 -3.29 -4.40
N ARG A 388 22.71 -3.34 -3.30
CA ARG A 388 23.74 -4.36 -3.04
C ARG A 388 23.17 -5.72 -2.64
N LYS A 389 21.93 -5.76 -2.19
CA LYS A 389 21.29 -7.01 -1.78
C LYS A 389 21.05 -7.83 -3.03
N ASP A 390 21.79 -8.94 -3.16
CA ASP A 390 21.54 -9.95 -4.18
C ASP A 390 20.23 -10.67 -3.84
N ILE A 391 19.12 -10.11 -4.27
CA ILE A 391 17.81 -10.74 -4.09
C ILE A 391 17.65 -11.75 -5.22
N SER A 392 18.05 -12.97 -4.94
CA SER A 392 17.89 -14.10 -5.87
C SER A 392 16.58 -14.82 -5.58
N VAL A 393 15.86 -15.13 -6.65
CA VAL A 393 14.73 -16.06 -6.60
C VAL A 393 15.23 -17.44 -6.95
N PHE A 394 14.94 -18.40 -6.10
CA PHE A 394 15.24 -19.80 -6.33
C PHE A 394 13.95 -20.52 -6.72
N GLN A 395 13.96 -21.16 -7.86
CA GLN A 395 12.86 -22.03 -8.31
C GLN A 395 13.31 -23.48 -8.25
N ALA A 396 12.54 -24.28 -7.54
CA ALA A 396 12.82 -25.71 -7.39
C ALA A 396 11.51 -26.51 -7.36
N SER A 397 11.59 -27.76 -7.81
CA SER A 397 10.51 -28.71 -7.65
C SER A 397 10.72 -29.53 -6.37
N THR A 398 9.67 -29.64 -5.56
CA THR A 398 9.70 -30.40 -4.31
C THR A 398 8.78 -31.61 -4.36
N ASP A 399 9.10 -32.66 -3.56
CA ASP A 399 8.20 -33.78 -3.36
C ASP A 399 6.94 -33.32 -2.63
N PHE A 400 5.78 -33.73 -3.12
CA PHE A 400 4.48 -33.41 -2.51
C PHE A 400 4.39 -33.81 -1.02
N THR A 401 5.06 -34.88 -0.64
CA THR A 401 5.10 -35.35 0.76
C THR A 401 5.79 -34.37 1.69
N VAL A 402 6.80 -33.63 1.21
CA VAL A 402 7.48 -32.58 1.98
C VAL A 402 6.54 -31.37 2.14
N VAL A 403 5.92 -30.92 1.06
CA VAL A 403 4.92 -29.84 1.08
C VAL A 403 3.79 -30.18 2.05
N TYR A 404 3.27 -31.40 1.99
CA TYR A 404 2.19 -31.86 2.88
C TYR A 404 2.62 -31.98 4.35
N LYS A 405 3.78 -32.56 4.63
CA LYS A 405 4.27 -32.77 6.00
C LYS A 405 4.71 -31.47 6.68
N SER A 406 5.26 -30.56 5.91
CA SER A 406 5.79 -29.29 6.41
C SER A 406 4.75 -28.19 6.44
N CYS A 407 3.51 -28.45 5.98
CA CYS A 407 2.48 -27.43 5.81
C CYS A 407 2.98 -26.20 5.04
N LEU A 408 3.91 -26.38 4.09
CA LEU A 408 4.51 -25.29 3.30
C LEU A 408 3.46 -24.45 2.54
N LEU A 409 2.25 -25.00 2.35
CA LEU A 409 1.10 -24.24 1.84
C LEU A 409 0.48 -23.29 2.88
N TYR A 410 0.85 -23.42 4.15
CA TYR A 410 0.49 -22.46 5.20
C TYR A 410 1.51 -21.33 5.34
N THR A 411 2.77 -21.66 5.06
CA THR A 411 3.86 -20.72 4.94
C THR A 411 4.13 -20.55 3.45
N SER A 412 3.24 -19.86 2.73
CA SER A 412 3.55 -19.53 1.35
C SER A 412 4.76 -18.60 1.39
N PRO A 413 5.93 -19.05 0.89
CA PRO A 413 7.11 -18.22 0.93
C PRO A 413 6.84 -16.95 0.12
N SER A 414 7.16 -15.79 0.69
CA SER A 414 7.19 -14.55 -0.07
C SER A 414 8.18 -14.71 -1.24
N PRO A 415 8.07 -13.95 -2.32
CA PRO A 415 9.13 -13.89 -3.33
C PRO A 415 10.51 -13.63 -2.73
N ARG A 416 10.57 -13.10 -1.50
CA ARG A 416 11.81 -12.93 -0.71
C ARG A 416 12.28 -14.24 -0.07
N ASP A 417 11.38 -15.16 0.25
CA ASP A 417 11.73 -16.43 0.87
C ASP A 417 12.27 -17.45 -0.15
N TYR A 418 11.92 -17.29 -1.43
CA TYR A 418 12.63 -17.96 -2.52
C TYR A 418 14.10 -17.51 -2.62
N ALA A 419 14.44 -16.36 -2.05
CA ALA A 419 15.80 -15.85 -1.98
C ALA A 419 16.59 -16.34 -0.77
N ALA A 420 15.96 -16.98 0.21
CA ALA A 420 16.58 -17.38 1.47
C ALA A 420 16.68 -18.90 1.67
N SER A 421 16.10 -19.72 0.78
CA SER A 421 16.14 -21.18 0.85
C SER A 421 17.01 -21.83 -0.22
#